data_6f58dfd73d44a3b1872773b62405b61d
#
_entry.id   6f58dfd73d44a3b1872773b62405b61d
#
_cell.length_a   1.000
_cell.length_b   1.000
_cell.length_c   1.000
_cell.angle_alpha   90.00
_cell.angle_beta   90.00
_cell.angle_gamma   90.00
#
_symmetry.space_group_name_H-M   'P 1'
#
loop_
_entity.id
_entity.type
_entity.pdbx_description
1 polymer ?
#
loop_
_entity_poly.entity_id
_entity_poly.type
_entity_poly.pdbx_seq_one_letter_code
_entity_poly.pdbx_strand_id
1 'polypeptide(L)'
;MKKRLITSLAAGAAAMLALAGCSAGADANSGGPDNGDKAKLTINVFSGWAEDVAVSNVWKEVLEEKGYDVTLTTTTAGPGFTGLSQGTYDVNFDAWLPNTHKAYWKKYGSDLEKLGAWYDKAPLTLAVNKDAPVDSLADLAAHADEFGNRIIGIEPGAGETAVVRDSVIPTYGLDKMTFVTSSTAAMLAELKKDIADGENVVVTLWKPHWAYSEFPLKDLKDPEGALGAPDSINTIARKGFSDDYPTLAKWFGNFSFPDEKLFDLENKMFNSGADESDYPKIVQDWLKDNKDFADGLTK
;
A
#
# COMPACT_ATOMS: atom_id res chain seq x y z
N MET A 1 30.71 73.06 10.34
CA MET A 1 30.04 74.37 10.58
C MET A 1 28.60 74.09 10.94
N LYS A 2 28.32 74.47 12.16
CA LYS A 2 27.15 75.21 12.69
C LYS A 2 25.78 74.64 12.43
N LYS A 3 25.12 74.09 13.51
CA LYS A 3 24.21 74.82 14.46
C LYS A 3 22.79 74.81 13.91
N ARG A 4 21.70 74.58 14.60
CA ARG A 4 21.22 74.54 16.01
C ARG A 4 19.78 73.93 15.98
N LEU A 5 19.39 73.08 16.87
CA LEU A 5 18.45 73.32 17.97
C LEU A 5 17.26 74.26 17.68
N ILE A 6 16.06 73.79 17.97
CA ILE A 6 15.22 74.28 19.06
C ILE A 6 13.95 73.39 19.21
N THR A 7 13.71 73.05 20.43
CA THR A 7 12.61 72.49 21.19
C THR A 7 11.27 73.20 21.05
N SER A 8 10.16 72.48 21.21
CA SER A 8 9.02 72.94 22.01
C SER A 8 8.14 71.77 22.45
N LEU A 9 7.95 71.68 23.77
CA LEU A 9 6.97 70.91 24.52
C LEU A 9 5.56 71.46 24.28
N ALA A 10 4.56 70.58 24.25
CA ALA A 10 3.24 70.86 24.79
C ALA A 10 2.58 69.57 25.23
N ALA A 11 2.21 69.52 26.49
CA ALA A 11 1.50 68.48 27.18
C ALA A 11 -0.01 68.51 26.89
N GLY A 12 -0.64 67.36 26.93
CA GLY A 12 -2.12 67.27 26.86
C GLY A 12 -2.61 65.88 27.27
N ALA A 13 -3.31 65.86 28.38
CA ALA A 13 -3.71 64.79 29.28
C ALA A 13 -4.56 63.66 28.71
N ALA A 14 -4.38 62.51 29.30
CA ALA A 14 -5.27 61.44 29.79
C ALA A 14 -6.66 61.23 29.14
N ALA A 15 -6.87 60.03 28.60
CA ALA A 15 -8.12 59.26 28.80
C ALA A 15 -7.77 57.76 28.71
N MET A 16 -7.73 57.09 29.84
CA MET A 16 -7.77 55.64 29.94
C MET A 16 -9.15 55.16 29.51
N LEU A 17 -9.24 54.28 28.53
CA LEU A 17 -10.34 53.38 28.36
C LEU A 17 -9.73 51.99 28.15
N ALA A 18 -9.78 51.23 29.23
CA ALA A 18 -9.52 49.80 29.23
C ALA A 18 -10.66 49.10 28.47
N LEU A 19 -10.38 48.70 27.23
CA LEU A 19 -11.12 47.63 26.56
C LEU A 19 -10.24 46.40 26.64
N ALA A 20 -10.55 45.54 27.58
CA ALA A 20 -10.16 44.13 27.56
C ALA A 20 -10.86 43.49 26.38
N GLY A 21 -10.25 43.60 25.20
CA GLY A 21 -10.59 42.77 24.05
C GLY A 21 -9.82 41.47 24.17
N CYS A 22 -10.50 40.43 24.61
CA CYS A 22 -10.06 39.07 24.33
C CYS A 22 -9.95 38.93 22.80
N SER A 23 -8.76 39.18 22.30
CA SER A 23 -8.36 38.71 21.01
C SER A 23 -8.13 37.20 21.16
N ALA A 24 -9.22 36.43 21.16
CA ALA A 24 -9.14 35.07 20.70
C ALA A 24 -8.58 35.18 19.29
N GLY A 25 -7.33 34.80 19.12
CA GLY A 25 -6.75 34.57 17.83
C GLY A 25 -7.68 33.62 17.11
N ALA A 26 -8.43 34.14 16.14
CA ALA A 26 -9.01 33.34 15.13
C ALA A 26 -7.84 32.83 14.30
N ASP A 27 -7.29 31.68 14.69
CA ASP A 27 -6.59 30.83 13.76
C ASP A 27 -7.61 30.53 12.67
N ALA A 28 -7.39 31.17 11.52
CA ALA A 28 -8.20 30.98 10.35
C ALA A 28 -8.18 29.48 10.04
N ASN A 29 -9.31 28.85 10.28
CA ASN A 29 -9.86 27.70 9.60
C ASN A 29 -8.84 26.85 8.80
N SER A 30 -7.99 26.12 9.48
CA SER A 30 -7.40 24.92 8.90
C SER A 30 -8.55 23.91 8.85
N GLY A 31 -9.20 23.81 7.67
CA GLY A 31 -10.27 22.85 7.42
C GLY A 31 -9.78 21.42 7.55
N GLY A 32 -9.56 20.99 8.76
CA GLY A 32 -9.27 19.63 9.14
C GLY A 32 -10.51 18.94 9.70
N PRO A 33 -10.44 17.63 9.98
CA PRO A 33 -11.54 16.88 10.55
C PRO A 33 -11.86 17.40 11.97
N ASP A 34 -13.16 17.52 12.28
CA ASP A 34 -13.63 17.95 13.62
C ASP A 34 -13.86 16.73 14.54
N ASN A 35 -12.82 15.91 14.71
CA ASN A 35 -12.90 14.64 15.46
C ASN A 35 -11.69 14.37 16.37
N GLY A 36 -10.80 15.34 16.50
CA GLY A 36 -9.61 15.24 17.35
C GLY A 36 -8.36 14.71 16.67
N ASP A 37 -8.47 14.22 15.44
CA ASP A 37 -7.33 13.76 14.63
C ASP A 37 -6.54 14.95 14.05
N LYS A 38 -5.27 14.72 13.73
CA LYS A 38 -4.50 15.65 12.89
C LYS A 38 -5.08 15.70 11.48
N ALA A 39 -5.01 16.88 10.85
CA ALA A 39 -5.57 17.06 9.51
C ALA A 39 -4.76 16.41 8.39
N LYS A 40 -3.42 16.40 8.50
CA LYS A 40 -2.52 15.88 7.47
C LYS A 40 -2.19 14.42 7.71
N LEU A 41 -2.26 13.62 6.65
CA LEU A 41 -1.94 12.21 6.69
C LEU A 41 -1.08 11.83 5.49
N THR A 42 0.01 11.11 5.72
CA THR A 42 0.84 10.54 4.65
C THR A 42 0.70 9.02 4.64
N ILE A 43 0.07 8.50 3.59
CA ILE A 43 -0.06 7.05 3.34
C ILE A 43 1.12 6.61 2.48
N ASN A 44 1.89 5.65 2.94
CA ASN A 44 2.88 4.96 2.14
C ASN A 44 2.21 3.87 1.32
N VAL A 45 2.52 3.79 0.02
CA VAL A 45 1.97 2.80 -0.91
C VAL A 45 3.13 1.98 -1.46
N PHE A 46 3.05 0.65 -1.41
CA PHE A 46 4.06 -0.19 -2.03
C PHE A 46 3.87 -0.24 -3.54
N SER A 47 4.96 0.06 -4.25
CA SER A 47 4.96 0.23 -5.70
C SER A 47 4.54 -1.04 -6.45
N GLY A 48 3.49 -0.94 -7.27
CA GLY A 48 3.07 -2.01 -8.17
C GLY A 48 2.22 -3.10 -7.52
N TRP A 49 1.96 -3.05 -6.21
CA TRP A 49 1.10 -4.00 -5.54
C TRP A 49 -0.34 -3.51 -5.57
N ALA A 50 -1.15 -4.24 -6.35
CA ALA A 50 -2.47 -3.78 -6.79
C ALA A 50 -3.42 -3.53 -5.61
N GLU A 51 -3.42 -4.42 -4.62
CA GLU A 51 -4.24 -4.32 -3.43
C GLU A 51 -3.90 -3.10 -2.58
N ASP A 52 -2.60 -2.80 -2.39
CA ASP A 52 -2.18 -1.61 -1.64
C ASP A 52 -2.55 -0.32 -2.35
N VAL A 53 -2.30 -0.28 -3.68
CA VAL A 53 -2.66 0.88 -4.49
C VAL A 53 -4.17 1.11 -4.46
N ALA A 54 -4.99 0.05 -4.60
CA ALA A 54 -6.45 0.15 -4.58
C ALA A 54 -6.97 0.63 -3.22
N VAL A 55 -6.55 -0.01 -2.12
CA VAL A 55 -7.00 0.32 -0.76
C VAL A 55 -6.54 1.72 -0.36
N SER A 56 -5.30 2.10 -0.68
CA SER A 56 -4.76 3.43 -0.39
C SER A 56 -5.52 4.54 -1.11
N ASN A 57 -5.90 4.32 -2.38
CA ASN A 57 -6.71 5.29 -3.12
C ASN A 57 -8.15 5.37 -2.59
N VAL A 58 -8.76 4.25 -2.19
CA VAL A 58 -10.08 4.25 -1.52
C VAL A 58 -10.03 5.10 -0.25
N TRP A 59 -9.05 4.84 0.63
CA TRP A 59 -8.93 5.61 1.86
C TRP A 59 -8.62 7.08 1.61
N LYS A 60 -7.79 7.41 0.61
CA LYS A 60 -7.55 8.82 0.24
C LYS A 60 -8.86 9.53 -0.09
N GLU A 61 -9.68 9.01 -1.00
CA GLU A 61 -10.93 9.63 -1.40
C GLU A 61 -11.91 9.76 -0.22
N VAL A 62 -12.08 8.69 0.57
CA VAL A 62 -12.97 8.69 1.74
C VAL A 62 -12.52 9.71 2.79
N LEU A 63 -11.22 9.85 3.02
CA LEU A 63 -10.68 10.76 4.02
C LEU A 63 -10.70 12.21 3.57
N GLU A 64 -10.43 12.49 2.30
CA GLU A 64 -10.52 13.85 1.75
C GLU A 64 -11.96 14.39 1.80
N GLU A 65 -12.98 13.55 1.57
CA GLU A 65 -14.39 13.92 1.79
C GLU A 65 -14.69 14.27 3.26
N LYS A 66 -13.89 13.76 4.20
CA LYS A 66 -14.03 14.05 5.64
C LYS A 66 -13.11 15.18 6.15
N GLY A 67 -12.41 15.85 5.24
CA GLY A 67 -11.61 17.04 5.54
C GLY A 67 -10.16 16.75 5.92
N TYR A 68 -9.65 15.53 5.70
CA TYR A 68 -8.21 15.26 5.82
C TYR A 68 -7.45 15.73 4.59
N ASP A 69 -6.20 16.12 4.78
CA ASP A 69 -5.23 16.44 3.73
C ASP A 69 -4.32 15.21 3.52
N VAL A 70 -4.66 14.36 2.53
CA VAL A 70 -4.03 13.05 2.34
C VAL A 70 -3.02 13.06 1.21
N THR A 71 -1.79 12.69 1.55
CA THR A 71 -0.72 12.49 0.58
C THR A 71 -0.41 11.00 0.42
N LEU A 72 -0.45 10.48 -0.81
CA LEU A 72 0.09 9.15 -1.12
C LEU A 72 1.57 9.28 -1.49
N THR A 73 2.41 8.40 -0.94
CA THR A 73 3.85 8.35 -1.27
C THR A 73 4.23 6.92 -1.62
N THR A 74 4.58 6.71 -2.88
CA THR A 74 4.93 5.40 -3.40
C THR A 74 6.39 5.06 -3.15
N THR A 75 6.64 3.86 -2.60
CA THR A 75 7.99 3.33 -2.36
C THR A 75 8.00 1.81 -2.55
N THR A 76 9.18 1.20 -2.59
CA THR A 76 9.27 -0.26 -2.40
C THR A 76 9.19 -0.61 -0.91
N ALA A 77 8.94 -1.89 -0.57
CA ALA A 77 8.72 -2.33 0.81
C ALA A 77 9.83 -1.93 1.80
N GLY A 78 11.10 -2.09 1.44
CA GLY A 78 12.23 -1.75 2.32
C GLY A 78 12.26 -0.29 2.78
N PRO A 79 12.28 0.69 1.87
CA PRO A 79 12.13 2.11 2.18
C PRO A 79 10.82 2.43 2.91
N GLY A 80 9.70 1.79 2.54
CA GLY A 80 8.40 1.99 3.18
C GLY A 80 8.42 1.62 4.67
N PHE A 81 8.82 0.40 5.01
CA PHE A 81 8.98 -0.02 6.41
C PHE A 81 9.96 0.86 7.20
N THR A 82 11.05 1.29 6.54
CA THR A 82 12.03 2.18 7.18
C THR A 82 11.39 3.55 7.45
N GLY A 83 10.71 4.13 6.47
CA GLY A 83 10.07 5.44 6.61
C GLY A 83 8.95 5.45 7.66
N LEU A 84 8.12 4.39 7.71
CA LEU A 84 7.13 4.21 8.77
C LEU A 84 7.79 4.15 10.16
N SER A 85 8.84 3.35 10.33
CA SER A 85 9.53 3.22 11.62
C SER A 85 10.19 4.53 12.08
N GLN A 86 10.49 5.43 11.15
CA GLN A 86 11.09 6.75 11.41
C GLN A 86 10.05 7.88 11.48
N GLY A 87 8.77 7.59 11.24
CA GLY A 87 7.70 8.58 11.22
C GLY A 87 7.71 9.50 9.99
N THR A 88 8.36 9.09 8.91
CA THR A 88 8.31 9.80 7.61
C THR A 88 6.95 9.63 6.95
N TYR A 89 6.34 8.48 7.13
CA TYR A 89 4.99 8.11 6.70
C TYR A 89 4.15 7.78 7.93
N ASP A 90 2.84 7.99 7.85
CA ASP A 90 1.94 7.75 8.97
C ASP A 90 1.41 6.31 8.98
N VAL A 91 1.03 5.78 7.82
CA VAL A 91 0.32 4.49 7.69
C VAL A 91 0.65 3.81 6.35
N ASN A 92 0.55 2.47 6.33
CA ASN A 92 0.52 1.63 5.13
C ASN A 92 -0.50 0.52 5.33
N PHE A 93 -1.16 0.09 4.25
CA PHE A 93 -2.24 -0.90 4.32
C PHE A 93 -1.82 -2.30 3.92
N ASP A 94 -0.53 -2.55 3.68
CA ASP A 94 -0.11 -3.77 3.00
C ASP A 94 1.03 -4.53 3.71
N ALA A 95 0.85 -4.75 5.01
CA ALA A 95 1.76 -5.60 5.76
C ALA A 95 1.26 -7.06 5.80
N TRP A 96 1.89 -7.92 5.00
CA TRP A 96 1.60 -9.34 4.93
C TRP A 96 2.28 -10.09 6.09
N LEU A 97 1.46 -10.53 7.06
CA LEU A 97 1.94 -11.12 8.32
C LEU A 97 1.18 -12.42 8.62
N PRO A 98 1.83 -13.39 9.27
CA PRO A 98 3.14 -13.31 9.93
C PRO A 98 4.35 -13.72 9.07
N ASN A 99 4.16 -14.18 7.81
CA ASN A 99 5.20 -14.90 7.06
C ASN A 99 5.96 -14.01 6.07
N THR A 100 5.29 -13.42 5.10
CA THR A 100 5.91 -12.71 3.96
C THR A 100 6.77 -11.55 4.41
N HIS A 101 6.23 -10.66 5.26
CA HIS A 101 6.98 -9.51 5.79
C HIS A 101 7.64 -9.77 7.15
N LYS A 102 7.85 -11.04 7.52
CA LYS A 102 8.47 -11.44 8.80
C LYS A 102 9.80 -10.75 9.09
N ALA A 103 10.65 -10.62 8.08
CA ALA A 103 11.97 -9.99 8.25
C ALA A 103 11.85 -8.50 8.57
N TYR A 104 10.95 -7.79 7.88
CA TYR A 104 10.65 -6.39 8.15
C TYR A 104 9.99 -6.20 9.52
N TRP A 105 9.00 -7.04 9.85
CA TRP A 105 8.33 -6.99 11.14
C TRP A 105 9.28 -7.26 12.31
N LYS A 106 10.19 -8.23 12.16
CA LYS A 106 11.23 -8.49 13.15
C LYS A 106 12.15 -7.28 13.38
N LYS A 107 12.45 -6.54 12.31
CA LYS A 107 13.40 -5.41 12.37
C LYS A 107 12.74 -4.13 12.89
N TYR A 108 11.51 -3.85 12.49
CA TYR A 108 10.86 -2.55 12.69
C TYR A 108 9.62 -2.60 13.58
N GLY A 109 9.06 -3.77 13.85
CA GLY A 109 7.76 -3.91 14.52
C GLY A 109 7.67 -3.30 15.92
N SER A 110 8.80 -3.11 16.64
CA SER A 110 8.83 -2.38 17.92
C SER A 110 8.57 -0.87 17.77
N ASP A 111 8.78 -0.33 16.58
CA ASP A 111 8.60 1.07 16.24
C ASP A 111 7.34 1.32 15.37
N LEU A 112 6.50 0.30 15.25
CA LEU A 112 5.26 0.32 14.48
C LEU A 112 4.07 -0.08 15.35
N GLU A 113 2.88 0.35 14.94
CA GLU A 113 1.60 -0.12 15.45
C GLU A 113 0.92 -0.99 14.39
N LYS A 114 0.46 -2.17 14.78
CA LYS A 114 -0.41 -3.00 13.94
C LYS A 114 -1.85 -2.69 14.31
N LEU A 115 -2.59 -2.02 13.44
CA LEU A 115 -3.94 -1.55 13.72
C LEU A 115 -4.98 -2.65 13.55
N GLY A 116 -4.91 -3.42 12.46
CA GLY A 116 -5.84 -4.51 12.18
C GLY A 116 -5.51 -5.24 10.90
N ALA A 117 -6.11 -6.43 10.72
CA ALA A 117 -6.11 -7.14 9.45
C ALA A 117 -7.39 -6.80 8.70
N TRP A 118 -7.27 -6.39 7.45
CA TRP A 118 -8.42 -6.05 6.61
C TRP A 118 -8.72 -7.11 5.54
N TYR A 119 -7.77 -8.01 5.30
CA TYR A 119 -7.91 -9.14 4.41
C TYR A 119 -7.26 -10.38 5.02
N ASP A 120 -7.97 -11.51 4.99
CA ASP A 120 -7.50 -12.79 5.51
C ASP A 120 -7.21 -13.74 4.33
N LYS A 121 -6.35 -14.74 4.57
CA LYS A 121 -6.03 -15.81 3.62
C LYS A 121 -5.41 -15.32 2.30
N ALA A 122 -4.41 -14.46 2.40
CA ALA A 122 -3.60 -13.98 1.30
C ALA A 122 -2.42 -14.95 1.03
N PRO A 123 -2.51 -15.88 0.06
CA PRO A 123 -1.42 -16.78 -0.28
C PRO A 123 -0.45 -16.13 -1.25
N LEU A 124 0.83 -16.43 -1.09
CA LEU A 124 1.81 -16.33 -2.16
C LEU A 124 1.64 -17.48 -3.14
N THR A 125 1.92 -17.26 -4.41
CA THR A 125 1.80 -18.29 -5.45
C THR A 125 2.96 -18.22 -6.44
N LEU A 126 3.31 -19.34 -7.06
CA LEU A 126 3.95 -19.36 -8.35
C LEU A 126 2.89 -19.77 -9.37
N ALA A 127 2.60 -18.88 -10.29
CA ALA A 127 1.59 -19.08 -11.32
C ALA A 127 2.25 -19.34 -12.69
N VAL A 128 1.57 -20.17 -13.49
CA VAL A 128 1.95 -20.46 -14.87
C VAL A 128 0.75 -20.22 -15.79
N ASN A 129 1.01 -20.08 -17.11
CA ASN A 129 -0.08 -20.11 -18.08
C ASN A 129 -0.87 -21.41 -17.97
N LYS A 130 -2.19 -21.34 -18.18
CA LYS A 130 -3.14 -22.44 -17.92
C LYS A 130 -2.76 -23.75 -18.64
N ASP A 131 -2.22 -23.65 -19.86
CA ASP A 131 -1.87 -24.77 -20.70
C ASP A 131 -0.43 -25.29 -20.48
N ALA A 132 0.30 -24.72 -19.50
CA ALA A 132 1.63 -25.18 -19.13
C ALA A 132 1.63 -26.66 -18.71
N PRO A 133 2.71 -27.43 -19.00
CA PRO A 133 2.75 -28.88 -18.81
C PRO A 133 2.93 -29.33 -17.37
N VAL A 134 2.93 -28.42 -16.40
CA VAL A 134 3.16 -28.69 -14.98
C VAL A 134 1.99 -28.23 -14.14
N ASP A 135 1.71 -28.93 -13.03
CA ASP A 135 0.67 -28.59 -12.06
C ASP A 135 1.21 -28.41 -10.63
N SER A 136 2.51 -28.63 -10.43
CA SER A 136 3.16 -28.58 -9.11
C SER A 136 4.56 -27.96 -9.21
N LEU A 137 4.99 -27.30 -8.14
CA LEU A 137 6.39 -26.84 -7.99
C LEU A 137 7.38 -28.00 -8.05
N ALA A 138 6.95 -29.20 -7.64
CA ALA A 138 7.77 -30.41 -7.72
C ALA A 138 8.08 -30.85 -9.15
N ASP A 139 7.29 -30.44 -10.13
CA ASP A 139 7.45 -30.81 -11.53
C ASP A 139 8.38 -29.83 -12.29
N LEU A 140 8.53 -28.59 -11.78
CA LEU A 140 9.23 -27.51 -12.50
C LEU A 140 10.67 -27.84 -12.86
N ALA A 141 11.43 -28.50 -11.97
CA ALA A 141 12.82 -28.82 -12.24
C ALA A 141 13.01 -29.75 -13.47
N ALA A 142 12.07 -30.68 -13.69
CA ALA A 142 12.09 -31.60 -14.83
C ALA A 142 11.66 -30.93 -16.15
N HIS A 143 10.92 -29.84 -16.08
CA HIS A 143 10.36 -29.09 -17.21
C HIS A 143 11.00 -27.70 -17.39
N ALA A 144 12.12 -27.42 -16.70
CA ALA A 144 12.73 -26.09 -16.67
C ALA A 144 13.00 -25.49 -18.04
N ASP A 145 13.43 -26.32 -19.02
CA ASP A 145 13.71 -25.88 -20.39
C ASP A 145 12.46 -25.36 -21.10
N GLU A 146 11.28 -25.88 -20.78
CA GLU A 146 9.99 -25.46 -21.34
C GLU A 146 9.56 -24.06 -20.85
N PHE A 147 10.19 -23.54 -19.78
CA PHE A 147 10.02 -22.20 -19.23
C PHE A 147 11.25 -21.31 -19.50
N GLY A 148 12.08 -21.67 -20.50
CA GLY A 148 13.32 -20.95 -20.79
C GLY A 148 14.32 -20.91 -19.64
N ASN A 149 14.27 -21.88 -18.72
CA ASN A 149 15.08 -21.95 -17.49
C ASN A 149 14.96 -20.69 -16.64
N ARG A 150 13.78 -20.05 -16.57
CA ARG A 150 13.54 -18.79 -15.84
C ARG A 150 12.33 -18.90 -14.91
N ILE A 151 12.42 -18.24 -13.77
CA ILE A 151 11.31 -17.85 -12.92
C ILE A 151 11.30 -16.32 -12.89
N ILE A 152 10.19 -15.70 -13.29
CA ILE A 152 10.08 -14.24 -13.35
C ILE A 152 9.48 -13.72 -12.04
N GLY A 153 10.28 -12.95 -11.33
CA GLY A 153 9.92 -12.40 -10.01
C GLY A 153 9.71 -10.90 -10.01
N ILE A 154 9.28 -10.42 -8.86
CA ILE A 154 9.01 -9.02 -8.57
C ILE A 154 10.23 -8.33 -7.93
N GLU A 155 10.03 -7.22 -7.22
CA GLU A 155 11.10 -6.42 -6.64
C GLU A 155 12.05 -7.24 -5.75
N PRO A 156 13.38 -7.04 -5.85
CA PRO A 156 14.36 -7.76 -5.04
C PRO A 156 14.14 -7.64 -3.52
N GLY A 157 13.50 -6.55 -3.07
CA GLY A 157 13.16 -6.29 -1.68
C GLY A 157 11.80 -6.80 -1.23
N ALA A 158 11.02 -7.41 -2.11
CA ALA A 158 9.71 -7.98 -1.73
C ALA A 158 9.88 -9.21 -0.83
N GLY A 159 8.95 -9.39 0.09
CA GLY A 159 8.93 -10.56 0.97
C GLY A 159 8.78 -11.86 0.19
N GLU A 160 7.93 -11.89 -0.83
CA GLU A 160 7.77 -13.02 -1.74
C GLU A 160 9.07 -13.38 -2.46
N THR A 161 9.80 -12.39 -2.96
CA THR A 161 11.11 -12.62 -3.59
C THR A 161 12.07 -13.34 -2.63
N ALA A 162 12.05 -12.97 -1.33
CA ALA A 162 12.86 -13.65 -0.33
C ALA A 162 12.36 -15.10 -0.09
N VAL A 163 11.06 -15.33 0.00
CA VAL A 163 10.46 -16.67 0.16
C VAL A 163 10.84 -17.57 -1.03
N VAL A 164 10.69 -17.07 -2.25
CA VAL A 164 11.03 -17.88 -3.44
C VAL A 164 12.50 -18.20 -3.49
N ARG A 165 13.38 -17.24 -3.27
CA ARG A 165 14.84 -17.44 -3.28
C ARG A 165 15.32 -18.35 -2.16
N ASP A 166 14.85 -18.15 -0.93
CA ASP A 166 15.42 -18.76 0.27
C ASP A 166 14.70 -20.05 0.67
N SER A 167 13.48 -20.31 0.15
CA SER A 167 12.67 -21.48 0.48
C SER A 167 12.28 -22.29 -0.76
N VAL A 168 11.58 -21.70 -1.74
CA VAL A 168 11.03 -22.44 -2.88
C VAL A 168 12.13 -23.05 -3.75
N ILE A 169 13.09 -22.25 -4.18
CA ILE A 169 14.18 -22.70 -5.05
C ILE A 169 14.96 -23.86 -4.45
N PRO A 170 15.47 -23.78 -3.20
CA PRO A 170 16.22 -24.89 -2.63
C PRO A 170 15.34 -26.12 -2.31
N THR A 171 14.07 -25.93 -1.91
CA THR A 171 13.17 -27.05 -1.57
C THR A 171 12.84 -27.90 -2.80
N TYR A 172 12.62 -27.28 -3.95
CA TYR A 172 12.25 -27.98 -5.18
C TYR A 172 13.42 -28.20 -6.16
N GLY A 173 14.67 -27.88 -5.75
CA GLY A 173 15.85 -28.08 -6.59
C GLY A 173 15.84 -27.27 -7.89
N LEU A 174 15.34 -26.03 -7.80
CA LEU A 174 15.20 -25.11 -8.94
C LEU A 174 16.47 -24.30 -9.23
N ASP A 175 17.62 -24.66 -8.66
CA ASP A 175 18.89 -23.92 -8.78
C ASP A 175 19.39 -23.76 -10.22
N LYS A 176 18.89 -24.58 -11.14
CA LYS A 176 19.19 -24.45 -12.58
C LYS A 176 18.34 -23.41 -13.29
N MET A 177 17.22 -23.00 -12.70
CA MET A 177 16.38 -21.93 -13.22
C MET A 177 16.90 -20.59 -12.73
N THR A 178 17.00 -19.63 -13.63
CA THR A 178 17.38 -18.26 -13.27
C THR A 178 16.19 -17.56 -12.65
N PHE A 179 16.29 -17.14 -11.39
CA PHE A 179 15.28 -16.28 -10.78
C PHE A 179 15.54 -14.82 -11.18
N VAL A 180 14.74 -14.34 -12.14
CA VAL A 180 14.85 -12.98 -12.70
C VAL A 180 13.97 -12.06 -11.89
N THR A 181 14.57 -11.20 -11.07
CA THR A 181 13.83 -10.22 -10.25
C THR A 181 13.87 -8.83 -10.89
N SER A 182 12.74 -8.14 -10.90
CA SER A 182 12.59 -6.79 -11.45
C SER A 182 11.50 -6.01 -10.70
N SER A 183 10.73 -5.15 -11.36
CA SER A 183 9.51 -4.59 -10.78
C SER A 183 8.30 -5.48 -11.07
N THR A 184 7.26 -5.37 -10.26
CA THR A 184 5.97 -6.04 -10.53
C THR A 184 5.44 -5.69 -11.92
N ALA A 185 5.51 -4.43 -12.33
CA ALA A 185 5.10 -4.01 -13.68
C ALA A 185 5.91 -4.70 -14.79
N ALA A 186 7.23 -4.91 -14.59
CA ALA A 186 8.05 -5.61 -15.57
C ALA A 186 7.75 -7.12 -15.60
N MET A 187 7.47 -7.74 -14.44
CA MET A 187 7.03 -9.15 -14.37
C MET A 187 5.70 -9.32 -15.12
N LEU A 188 4.71 -8.46 -14.89
CA LEU A 188 3.41 -8.50 -15.59
C LEU A 188 3.54 -8.26 -17.10
N ALA A 189 4.46 -7.39 -17.53
CA ALA A 189 4.74 -7.17 -18.95
C ALA A 189 5.34 -8.40 -19.62
N GLU A 190 6.28 -9.09 -18.96
CA GLU A 190 6.85 -10.36 -19.45
C GLU A 190 5.79 -11.47 -19.48
N LEU A 191 4.98 -11.59 -18.42
CA LEU A 191 3.84 -12.52 -18.37
C LEU A 191 2.90 -12.33 -19.57
N LYS A 192 2.49 -11.09 -19.83
CA LYS A 192 1.63 -10.75 -20.96
C LYS A 192 2.25 -11.10 -22.30
N LYS A 193 3.55 -10.79 -22.46
CA LYS A 193 4.31 -11.06 -23.67
C LYS A 193 4.41 -12.57 -23.92
N ASP A 194 4.87 -13.35 -22.95
CA ASP A 194 5.11 -14.78 -23.11
C ASP A 194 3.79 -15.54 -23.41
N ILE A 195 2.67 -15.15 -22.74
CA ILE A 195 1.35 -15.70 -23.06
C ILE A 195 0.94 -15.36 -24.50
N ALA A 196 1.17 -14.11 -24.95
CA ALA A 196 0.81 -13.71 -26.32
C ALA A 196 1.65 -14.42 -27.39
N ASP A 197 2.91 -14.74 -27.08
CA ASP A 197 3.82 -15.47 -27.95
C ASP A 197 3.57 -16.99 -27.91
N GLY A 198 2.69 -17.47 -27.03
CA GLY A 198 2.39 -18.89 -26.83
C GLY A 198 3.51 -19.65 -26.11
N GLU A 199 4.34 -18.95 -25.38
CA GLU A 199 5.44 -19.50 -24.58
C GLU A 199 4.97 -19.82 -23.16
N ASN A 200 5.58 -20.86 -22.55
CA ASN A 200 5.33 -21.13 -21.13
C ASN A 200 6.10 -20.16 -20.26
N VAL A 201 5.44 -19.68 -19.21
CA VAL A 201 6.00 -18.74 -18.26
C VAL A 201 5.66 -19.16 -16.82
N VAL A 202 6.59 -18.97 -15.91
CA VAL A 202 6.35 -19.07 -14.46
C VAL A 202 6.70 -17.75 -13.80
N VAL A 203 5.73 -17.21 -13.07
CA VAL A 203 5.85 -15.92 -12.37
C VAL A 203 5.56 -16.04 -10.88
N THR A 204 6.18 -15.18 -10.09
CA THR A 204 5.73 -14.94 -8.71
C THR A 204 4.46 -14.11 -8.75
N LEU A 205 3.45 -14.52 -7.97
CA LEU A 205 2.17 -13.84 -7.88
C LEU A 205 1.52 -14.13 -6.53
N TRP A 206 0.43 -13.46 -6.23
CA TRP A 206 -0.29 -13.60 -4.97
C TRP A 206 -1.79 -13.41 -5.15
N LYS A 207 -2.57 -13.69 -4.12
CA LYS A 207 -4.01 -13.37 -4.10
C LYS A 207 -4.33 -12.52 -2.88
N PRO A 208 -5.13 -11.46 -3.08
CA PRO A 208 -5.85 -11.08 -4.30
C PRO A 208 -4.94 -10.42 -5.34
N HIS A 209 -5.20 -10.59 -6.64
CA HIS A 209 -4.52 -9.88 -7.73
C HIS A 209 -5.32 -9.96 -9.02
N TRP A 210 -5.52 -8.84 -9.72
CA TRP A 210 -6.29 -8.71 -10.96
C TRP A 210 -5.78 -9.57 -12.12
N ALA A 211 -4.49 -9.90 -12.14
CA ALA A 211 -3.88 -10.70 -13.21
C ALA A 211 -4.58 -12.05 -13.43
N TYR A 212 -5.18 -12.64 -12.40
CA TYR A 212 -5.97 -13.87 -12.52
C TYR A 212 -7.28 -13.68 -13.29
N SER A 213 -7.78 -12.46 -13.40
CA SER A 213 -8.94 -12.13 -14.23
C SER A 213 -8.56 -11.84 -15.67
N GLU A 214 -7.36 -11.30 -15.91
CA GLU A 214 -6.87 -10.89 -17.23
C GLU A 214 -6.24 -12.06 -18.00
N PHE A 215 -5.43 -12.87 -17.31
CA PHE A 215 -4.64 -13.91 -17.94
C PHE A 215 -5.16 -15.31 -17.60
N PRO A 216 -5.13 -16.25 -18.53
CA PRO A 216 -5.45 -17.65 -18.27
C PRO A 216 -4.31 -18.30 -17.48
N LEU A 217 -4.35 -18.17 -16.15
CA LEU A 217 -3.34 -18.67 -15.23
C LEU A 217 -3.82 -19.87 -14.42
N LYS A 218 -2.87 -20.65 -13.94
CA LYS A 218 -3.06 -21.61 -12.85
C LYS A 218 -1.91 -21.53 -11.84
N ASP A 219 -2.24 -21.70 -10.55
CA ASP A 219 -1.23 -21.80 -9.50
C ASP A 219 -0.59 -23.18 -9.51
N LEU A 220 0.71 -23.24 -9.28
CA LEU A 220 1.41 -24.49 -9.01
C LEU A 220 1.16 -24.93 -7.58
N LYS A 221 0.83 -26.20 -7.41
CA LYS A 221 0.69 -26.82 -6.08
C LYS A 221 2.03 -26.80 -5.36
N ASP A 222 2.01 -26.51 -4.08
CA ASP A 222 3.16 -26.49 -3.18
C ASP A 222 3.06 -27.64 -2.14
N PRO A 223 3.39 -28.88 -2.52
CA PRO A 223 3.24 -30.03 -1.63
C PRO A 223 4.18 -30.00 -0.42
N GLU A 224 5.31 -29.32 -0.50
CA GLU A 224 6.27 -29.19 0.60
C GLU A 224 6.02 -27.95 1.47
N GLY A 225 5.07 -27.07 1.09
CA GLY A 225 4.71 -25.88 1.84
C GLY A 225 5.81 -24.80 1.85
N ALA A 226 6.64 -24.76 0.79
CA ALA A 226 7.78 -23.84 0.71
C ALA A 226 7.39 -22.36 0.56
N LEU A 227 6.19 -22.08 0.02
CA LEU A 227 5.61 -20.74 -0.05
C LEU A 227 5.09 -20.24 1.32
N GLY A 228 4.93 -21.16 2.29
CA GLY A 228 4.38 -20.87 3.60
C GLY A 228 2.84 -20.91 3.64
N ALA A 229 2.30 -20.71 4.83
CA ALA A 229 0.86 -20.57 5.01
C ALA A 229 0.39 -19.20 4.53
N PRO A 230 -0.88 -19.05 4.08
CA PRO A 230 -1.45 -17.76 3.75
C PRO A 230 -1.29 -16.76 4.91
N ASP A 231 -0.98 -15.52 4.57
CA ASP A 231 -0.92 -14.40 5.50
C ASP A 231 -2.28 -13.70 5.64
N SER A 232 -2.36 -12.78 6.59
CA SER A 232 -3.32 -11.69 6.58
C SER A 232 -2.63 -10.41 6.09
N ILE A 233 -3.38 -9.54 5.40
CA ILE A 233 -2.92 -8.21 5.02
C ILE A 233 -3.37 -7.24 6.11
N ASN A 234 -2.41 -6.54 6.69
CA ASN A 234 -2.62 -5.73 7.87
C ASN A 234 -2.33 -4.26 7.58
N THR A 235 -3.12 -3.40 8.21
CA THR A 235 -2.77 -2.00 8.34
C THR A 235 -1.72 -1.84 9.42
N ILE A 236 -0.60 -1.21 9.07
CA ILE A 236 0.46 -0.84 9.99
C ILE A 236 0.68 0.68 9.96
N ALA A 237 1.04 1.24 11.09
CA ALA A 237 1.28 2.67 11.24
C ALA A 237 2.57 2.93 12.01
N ARG A 238 3.08 4.16 11.92
CA ARG A 238 4.18 4.61 12.76
C ARG A 238 3.81 4.60 14.24
N LYS A 239 4.78 4.54 15.11
CA LYS A 239 4.57 4.66 16.55
C LYS A 239 3.93 6.02 16.92
N GLY A 240 2.94 6.00 17.82
CA GLY A 240 2.17 7.16 18.24
C GLY A 240 1.06 7.57 17.26
N PHE A 241 0.79 6.75 16.26
CA PHE A 241 -0.28 7.00 15.29
C PHE A 241 -1.65 7.03 15.98
N SER A 242 -1.93 6.07 16.84
CA SER A 242 -3.23 5.98 17.54
C SER A 242 -3.49 7.16 18.49
N ASP A 243 -2.45 7.81 18.99
CA ASP A 243 -2.56 9.04 19.80
C ASP A 243 -2.83 10.28 18.93
N ASP A 244 -2.20 10.34 17.75
CA ASP A 244 -2.32 11.45 16.81
C ASP A 244 -3.61 11.40 15.99
N TYR A 245 -4.13 10.18 15.73
CA TYR A 245 -5.27 9.90 14.88
C TYR A 245 -6.21 8.84 15.50
N PRO A 246 -6.82 9.11 16.67
CA PRO A 246 -7.64 8.12 17.37
C PRO A 246 -8.85 7.64 16.54
N THR A 247 -9.43 8.51 15.70
CA THR A 247 -10.54 8.14 14.83
C THR A 247 -10.07 7.24 13.69
N LEU A 248 -8.96 7.60 13.01
CA LEU A 248 -8.41 6.78 11.93
C LEU A 248 -7.91 5.43 12.44
N ALA A 249 -7.28 5.38 13.61
CA ALA A 249 -6.84 4.12 14.20
C ALA A 249 -8.01 3.15 14.40
N LYS A 250 -9.19 3.65 14.81
CA LYS A 250 -10.41 2.86 14.92
C LYS A 250 -10.91 2.39 13.54
N TRP A 251 -11.00 3.29 12.56
CA TRP A 251 -11.49 2.94 11.24
C TRP A 251 -10.56 1.95 10.52
N PHE A 252 -9.26 2.21 10.54
CA PHE A 252 -8.24 1.34 9.93
C PHE A 252 -8.07 -0.01 10.64
N GLY A 253 -8.42 -0.07 11.93
CA GLY A 253 -8.42 -1.32 12.69
C GLY A 253 -9.63 -2.22 12.46
N ASN A 254 -10.74 -1.66 11.96
CA ASN A 254 -12.03 -2.35 11.90
C ASN A 254 -12.53 -2.61 10.47
N PHE A 255 -11.91 -2.03 9.43
CA PHE A 255 -12.40 -2.26 8.08
C PHE A 255 -12.00 -3.65 7.57
N SER A 256 -12.77 -4.14 6.62
CA SER A 256 -12.42 -5.30 5.81
C SER A 256 -12.80 -5.02 4.36
N PHE A 257 -12.06 -5.62 3.44
CA PHE A 257 -12.34 -5.47 2.02
C PHE A 257 -12.79 -6.82 1.46
N PRO A 258 -14.08 -6.98 1.08
CA PRO A 258 -14.58 -8.23 0.50
C PRO A 258 -13.92 -8.53 -0.85
N ASP A 259 -13.61 -9.80 -1.10
CA ASP A 259 -12.93 -10.28 -2.32
C ASP A 259 -13.54 -9.73 -3.60
N GLU A 260 -14.87 -9.88 -3.78
CA GLU A 260 -15.58 -9.44 -4.99
C GLU A 260 -15.43 -7.93 -5.24
N LYS A 261 -15.42 -7.14 -4.17
CA LYS A 261 -15.28 -5.68 -4.26
C LYS A 261 -13.85 -5.26 -4.58
N LEU A 262 -12.88 -5.95 -3.98
CA LEU A 262 -11.46 -5.66 -4.24
C LEU A 262 -11.12 -6.03 -5.69
N PHE A 263 -11.49 -7.22 -6.16
CA PHE A 263 -11.28 -7.63 -7.54
C PHE A 263 -11.98 -6.71 -8.55
N ASP A 264 -13.22 -6.27 -8.28
CA ASP A 264 -13.93 -5.33 -9.17
C ASP A 264 -13.18 -3.99 -9.27
N LEU A 265 -12.70 -3.46 -8.14
CA LEU A 265 -11.93 -2.22 -8.12
C LEU A 265 -10.58 -2.37 -8.83
N GLU A 266 -9.82 -3.42 -8.51
CA GLU A 266 -8.54 -3.69 -9.16
C GLU A 266 -8.68 -3.83 -10.68
N ASN A 267 -9.69 -4.55 -11.16
CA ASN A 267 -9.96 -4.65 -12.61
C ASN A 267 -10.26 -3.30 -13.24
N LYS A 268 -11.01 -2.43 -12.57
CA LYS A 268 -11.27 -1.08 -13.08
C LYS A 268 -10.02 -0.19 -13.11
N MET A 269 -9.14 -0.34 -12.12
CA MET A 269 -7.91 0.45 -12.04
C MET A 269 -6.81 -0.07 -12.99
N PHE A 270 -6.58 -1.37 -13.02
CA PHE A 270 -5.38 -1.93 -13.66
C PHE A 270 -5.64 -2.65 -14.97
N ASN A 271 -6.87 -3.11 -15.23
CA ASN A 271 -7.22 -3.89 -16.41
C ASN A 271 -8.04 -3.11 -17.46
N SER A 272 -8.34 -1.85 -17.20
CA SER A 272 -9.10 -0.98 -18.13
C SER A 272 -8.23 -0.20 -19.11
N GLY A 273 -6.91 -0.26 -18.98
CA GLY A 273 -5.96 0.60 -19.70
C GLY A 273 -5.88 2.03 -19.15
N ALA A 274 -6.36 2.24 -17.93
CA ALA A 274 -6.28 3.52 -17.23
C ALA A 274 -4.84 3.82 -16.80
N ASP A 275 -4.48 5.10 -16.82
CA ASP A 275 -3.24 5.60 -16.22
C ASP A 275 -3.45 5.90 -14.71
N GLU A 276 -2.37 5.97 -13.93
CA GLU A 276 -2.44 6.29 -12.49
C GLU A 276 -3.16 7.63 -12.21
N SER A 277 -3.11 8.59 -13.14
CA SER A 277 -3.81 9.87 -13.04
C SER A 277 -5.34 9.73 -13.10
N ASP A 278 -5.86 8.59 -13.56
CA ASP A 278 -7.30 8.30 -13.66
C ASP A 278 -7.83 7.65 -12.37
N TYR A 279 -6.96 7.11 -11.53
CA TYR A 279 -7.35 6.36 -10.32
C TYR A 279 -8.27 7.13 -9.39
N PRO A 280 -8.07 8.43 -9.08
CA PRO A 280 -8.99 9.18 -8.23
C PRO A 280 -10.42 9.16 -8.77
N LYS A 281 -10.59 9.38 -10.08
CA LYS A 281 -11.91 9.35 -10.70
C LYS A 281 -12.54 7.96 -10.69
N ILE A 282 -11.77 6.92 -11.00
CA ILE A 282 -12.23 5.53 -10.99
C ILE A 282 -12.73 5.16 -9.59
N VAL A 283 -11.95 5.49 -8.55
CA VAL A 283 -12.28 5.20 -7.16
C VAL A 283 -13.50 5.99 -6.70
N GLN A 284 -13.60 7.28 -7.02
CA GLN A 284 -14.77 8.09 -6.70
C GLN A 284 -16.06 7.52 -7.33
N ASP A 285 -16.00 7.13 -8.60
CA ASP A 285 -17.16 6.56 -9.30
C ASP A 285 -17.48 5.16 -8.70
N TRP A 286 -16.48 4.35 -8.40
CA TRP A 286 -16.65 3.05 -7.75
C TRP A 286 -17.28 3.17 -6.35
N LEU A 287 -16.85 4.14 -5.53
CA LEU A 287 -17.41 4.40 -4.19
C LEU A 287 -18.88 4.81 -4.26
N LYS A 288 -19.30 5.59 -5.28
CA LYS A 288 -20.71 5.92 -5.51
C LYS A 288 -21.57 4.69 -5.81
N ASP A 289 -21.03 3.77 -6.61
CA ASP A 289 -21.71 2.51 -6.95
C ASP A 289 -21.71 1.51 -5.77
N ASN A 290 -20.79 1.69 -4.81
CA ASN A 290 -20.61 0.84 -3.62
C ASN A 290 -20.87 1.61 -2.31
N LYS A 291 -21.90 2.45 -2.28
CA LYS A 291 -22.18 3.37 -1.18
C LYS A 291 -22.27 2.70 0.20
N ASP A 292 -22.93 1.55 0.29
CA ASP A 292 -23.05 0.82 1.58
C ASP A 292 -21.69 0.39 2.13
N PHE A 293 -20.77 0.00 1.26
CA PHE A 293 -19.39 -0.32 1.61
C PHE A 293 -18.65 0.95 2.05
N ALA A 294 -18.73 2.02 1.26
CA ALA A 294 -18.09 3.31 1.56
C ALA A 294 -18.55 3.86 2.93
N ASP A 295 -19.87 3.88 3.18
CA ASP A 295 -20.46 4.31 4.45
C ASP A 295 -20.06 3.38 5.63
N GLY A 296 -19.69 2.13 5.34
CA GLY A 296 -19.23 1.16 6.32
C GLY A 296 -17.80 1.41 6.82
N LEU A 297 -16.93 1.97 5.97
CA LEU A 297 -15.51 2.17 6.27
C LEU A 297 -15.26 3.09 7.49
N THR A 298 -16.17 3.99 7.79
CA THR A 298 -16.00 5.04 8.81
C THR A 298 -16.99 4.93 9.99
N LYS A 299 -17.38 3.70 10.34
CA LYS A 299 -18.29 3.41 11.48
C LYS A 299 -17.57 2.94 12.73
#